data_7d1051857cea497dbca88817734bf310
#
_entry.id   7d1051857cea497dbca88817734bf310
#
_cell.length_a   1.000
_cell.length_b   1.000
_cell.length_c   1.000
_cell.angle_alpha   90.00
_cell.angle_beta   90.00
_cell.angle_gamma   90.00
#
_symmetry.space_group_name_H-M   'P 1'
#
loop_
_entity.id
_entity.type
_entity.pdbx_description
1 polymer ?
#
loop_
_entity_poly.entity_id
_entity_poly.type
_entity_poly.pdbx_seq_one_letter_code
_entity_poly.pdbx_strand_id
1 'polypeptide(L)'
;MLKFPCLVLDHDDTVVQSEATINYPFFCYILDQFRPGQKITLQEYTHGCYHTGFAQMCREKYGFTEQEMQDEYLGWQAYIKTHIPEPYPGIREVIHRQKAEGGLVCVVSHSCNENITRDYAAHIGLQPDDIYGWDYPEHQRKPNPYPLLEIMKKYGLKPEQLLVVDDMKPAWEMANKVSVPIAFAGWGRKDYPEITEEMTSLCNYAFADTKDLYNFLFES
;
A
#
# COMPACT_ATOMS: atom_id res chain seq x y z
N MET A 1 -27.17 3.76 -2.01
CA MET A 1 -26.46 2.79 -2.90
C MET A 1 -25.00 3.17 -2.87
N LEU A 2 -24.12 2.22 -2.63
CA LEU A 2 -22.67 2.50 -2.58
C LEU A 2 -22.19 3.08 -3.91
N LYS A 3 -21.35 4.11 -3.85
CA LYS A 3 -20.72 4.72 -5.03
C LYS A 3 -19.81 3.73 -5.75
N PHE A 4 -19.07 2.94 -4.97
CA PHE A 4 -18.27 1.82 -5.44
C PHE A 4 -18.58 0.58 -4.60
N PRO A 5 -19.18 -0.47 -5.20
CA PRO A 5 -19.45 -1.73 -4.51
C PRO A 5 -18.22 -2.41 -3.91
N CYS A 6 -17.03 -2.16 -4.46
CA CYS A 6 -15.78 -2.73 -3.98
C CYS A 6 -14.69 -1.67 -3.82
N LEU A 7 -14.14 -1.53 -2.63
CA LEU A 7 -12.88 -0.81 -2.38
C LEU A 7 -11.72 -1.80 -2.46
N VAL A 8 -10.70 -1.45 -3.22
CA VAL A 8 -9.43 -2.18 -3.30
C VAL A 8 -8.35 -1.30 -2.70
N LEU A 9 -8.01 -1.57 -1.45
CA LEU A 9 -7.07 -0.75 -0.68
C LEU A 9 -5.65 -1.32 -0.78
N ASP A 10 -4.65 -0.47 -0.94
CA ASP A 10 -3.30 -0.82 -0.52
C ASP A 10 -3.24 -0.91 1.02
N HIS A 11 -2.14 -1.43 1.55
CA HIS A 11 -1.95 -1.59 2.99
C HIS A 11 -0.95 -0.57 3.54
N ASP A 12 0.30 -0.65 3.07
CA ASP A 12 1.39 0.20 3.55
C ASP A 12 1.18 1.66 3.09
N ASP A 13 1.25 2.60 4.02
CA ASP A 13 1.02 4.05 3.82
C ASP A 13 -0.33 4.44 3.17
N THR A 14 -1.26 3.49 3.12
CA THR A 14 -2.66 3.72 2.74
C THR A 14 -3.59 3.38 3.91
N VAL A 15 -3.52 2.17 4.45
CA VAL A 15 -4.29 1.75 5.65
C VAL A 15 -3.48 1.99 6.91
N VAL A 16 -2.20 1.64 6.92
CA VAL A 16 -1.29 1.75 8.07
C VAL A 16 -0.07 2.62 7.76
N GLN A 17 0.48 3.26 8.79
CA GLN A 17 1.63 4.18 8.72
C GLN A 17 2.94 3.38 8.82
N SER A 18 3.27 2.55 7.84
CA SER A 18 4.37 1.58 7.95
C SER A 18 5.72 2.13 7.49
N GLU A 19 5.80 2.98 6.46
CA GLU A 19 7.07 3.43 5.91
C GLU A 19 7.92 4.16 6.95
N ALA A 20 7.38 5.21 7.56
CA ALA A 20 8.11 6.03 8.51
C ALA A 20 8.33 5.34 9.87
N THR A 21 7.43 4.44 10.29
CA THR A 21 7.43 3.86 11.65
C THR A 21 8.04 2.46 11.73
N ILE A 22 8.07 1.73 10.63
CA ILE A 22 8.52 0.33 10.56
C ILE A 22 9.64 0.15 9.53
N ASN A 23 9.34 0.41 8.24
CA ASN A 23 10.23 0.05 7.15
C ASN A 23 11.53 0.87 7.14
N TYR A 24 11.42 2.19 7.27
CA TYR A 24 12.58 3.08 7.32
C TYR A 24 13.46 2.86 8.55
N PRO A 25 12.95 2.77 9.79
CA PRO A 25 13.77 2.45 10.96
C PRO A 25 14.49 1.11 10.83
N PHE A 26 13.81 0.07 10.31
CA PHE A 26 14.44 -1.21 10.07
C PHE A 26 15.54 -1.10 9.00
N PHE A 27 15.26 -0.40 7.90
CA PHE A 27 16.27 -0.19 6.86
C PHE A 27 17.51 0.55 7.38
N CYS A 28 17.33 1.58 8.22
CA CYS A 28 18.45 2.27 8.86
C CYS A 28 19.31 1.32 9.70
N TYR A 29 18.67 0.42 10.45
CA TYR A 29 19.37 -0.59 11.24
C TYR A 29 20.18 -1.54 10.33
N ILE A 30 19.58 -2.09 9.30
CA ILE A 30 20.24 -3.01 8.37
C ILE A 30 21.36 -2.32 7.58
N LEU A 31 21.13 -1.08 7.15
CA LEU A 31 22.14 -0.29 6.43
C LEU A 31 23.39 -0.10 7.29
N ASP A 32 23.24 0.22 8.58
CA ASP A 32 24.38 0.36 9.49
C ASP A 32 25.13 -0.98 9.72
N GLN A 33 24.41 -2.12 9.73
CA GLN A 33 25.03 -3.45 9.82
C GLN A 33 25.87 -3.79 8.57
N PHE A 34 25.37 -3.52 7.38
CA PHE A 34 26.03 -3.89 6.13
C PHE A 34 27.02 -2.82 5.64
N ARG A 35 26.80 -1.56 5.98
CA ARG A 35 27.58 -0.39 5.54
C ARG A 35 27.80 0.57 6.74
N PRO A 36 28.63 0.19 7.72
CA PRO A 36 28.83 0.99 8.93
C PRO A 36 29.14 2.46 8.63
N GLY A 37 28.37 3.34 9.28
CA GLY A 37 28.52 4.80 9.12
C GLY A 37 27.77 5.39 7.92
N GLN A 38 27.20 4.60 7.03
CA GLN A 38 26.28 5.12 6.01
C GLN A 38 24.93 5.46 6.65
N LYS A 39 24.36 6.56 6.20
CA LYS A 39 23.07 7.06 6.68
C LYS A 39 22.18 7.41 5.49
N ILE A 40 20.89 7.37 5.74
CA ILE A 40 19.84 7.80 4.81
C ILE A 40 18.80 8.57 5.59
N THR A 41 18.24 9.62 5.04
CA THR A 41 17.08 10.30 5.61
C THR A 41 15.79 9.60 5.18
N LEU A 42 14.70 9.79 5.92
CA LEU A 42 13.38 9.29 5.52
C LEU A 42 13.00 9.79 4.12
N GLN A 43 13.27 11.07 3.84
CA GLN A 43 13.00 11.65 2.52
C GLN A 43 13.75 10.92 1.41
N GLU A 44 15.05 10.68 1.56
CA GLU A 44 15.84 9.94 0.56
C GLU A 44 15.38 8.48 0.42
N TYR A 45 14.94 7.85 1.50
CA TYR A 45 14.40 6.50 1.50
C TYR A 45 13.11 6.44 0.70
N THR A 46 12.13 7.29 1.03
CA THR A 46 10.85 7.39 0.34
C THR A 46 11.03 7.69 -1.15
N HIS A 47 11.87 8.66 -1.50
CA HIS A 47 12.21 8.96 -2.90
C HIS A 47 12.84 7.77 -3.62
N GLY A 48 13.77 7.07 -2.97
CA GLY A 48 14.39 5.87 -3.52
C GLY A 48 13.36 4.77 -3.78
N CYS A 49 12.49 4.50 -2.83
CA CYS A 49 11.41 3.52 -2.98
C CYS A 49 10.41 3.91 -4.09
N TYR A 50 10.05 5.19 -4.18
CA TYR A 50 9.07 5.67 -5.16
C TYR A 50 9.61 5.68 -6.60
N HIS A 51 10.81 6.23 -6.83
CA HIS A 51 11.36 6.44 -8.18
C HIS A 51 12.14 5.25 -8.70
N THR A 52 12.88 4.57 -7.83
CA THR A 52 13.80 3.50 -8.22
C THR A 52 13.23 2.12 -7.85
N GLY A 53 12.49 2.04 -6.76
CA GLY A 53 12.09 0.80 -6.12
C GLY A 53 13.12 0.33 -5.08
N PHE A 54 12.64 -0.27 -4.00
CA PHE A 54 13.46 -0.65 -2.85
C PHE A 54 14.65 -1.54 -3.24
N ALA A 55 14.40 -2.62 -3.97
CA ALA A 55 15.44 -3.59 -4.32
C ALA A 55 16.53 -2.98 -5.21
N GLN A 56 16.16 -2.14 -6.16
CA GLN A 56 17.12 -1.47 -7.04
C GLN A 56 17.91 -0.41 -6.26
N MET A 57 17.27 0.36 -5.39
CA MET A 57 17.95 1.30 -4.50
C MET A 57 19.01 0.60 -3.64
N CYS A 58 18.67 -0.54 -3.03
CA CYS A 58 19.61 -1.32 -2.22
C CYS A 58 20.83 -1.77 -3.03
N ARG A 59 20.61 -2.30 -4.25
CA ARG A 59 21.70 -2.78 -5.10
C ARG A 59 22.55 -1.66 -5.68
N GLU A 60 21.94 -0.63 -6.25
CA GLU A 60 22.67 0.40 -7.01
C GLU A 60 23.27 1.48 -6.11
N LYS A 61 22.53 1.95 -5.10
CA LYS A 61 23.02 3.03 -4.21
C LYS A 61 23.91 2.50 -3.07
N TYR A 62 23.55 1.31 -2.51
CA TYR A 62 24.23 0.77 -1.34
C TYR A 62 25.06 -0.48 -1.63
N GLY A 63 25.01 -1.02 -2.85
CA GLY A 63 25.80 -2.17 -3.26
C GLY A 63 25.44 -3.45 -2.51
N PHE A 64 24.17 -3.66 -2.15
CA PHE A 64 23.74 -4.88 -1.49
C PHE A 64 23.90 -6.08 -2.42
N THR A 65 24.55 -7.13 -1.90
CA THR A 65 24.63 -8.43 -2.57
C THR A 65 23.30 -9.18 -2.47
N GLU A 66 23.13 -10.23 -3.27
CA GLU A 66 21.92 -11.07 -3.19
C GLU A 66 21.77 -11.73 -1.81
N GLN A 67 22.88 -12.07 -1.13
CA GLN A 67 22.82 -12.61 0.21
C GLN A 67 22.35 -11.54 1.21
N GLU A 68 22.87 -10.31 1.13
CA GLU A 68 22.44 -9.20 1.97
C GLU A 68 20.96 -8.82 1.74
N MET A 69 20.47 -8.92 0.49
CA MET A 69 19.06 -8.74 0.18
C MET A 69 18.19 -9.82 0.83
N GLN A 70 18.67 -11.07 0.85
CA GLN A 70 17.98 -12.18 1.52
C GLN A 70 17.98 -12.00 3.05
N ASP A 71 19.11 -11.59 3.62
CA ASP A 71 19.26 -11.36 5.06
C ASP A 71 18.41 -10.18 5.52
N GLU A 72 18.34 -9.10 4.71
CA GLU A 72 17.43 -7.96 4.92
C GLU A 72 15.98 -8.42 4.97
N TYR A 73 15.53 -9.18 3.96
CA TYR A 73 14.16 -9.67 3.90
C TYR A 73 13.77 -10.55 5.09
N LEU A 74 14.64 -11.49 5.48
CA LEU A 74 14.42 -12.35 6.65
C LEU A 74 14.41 -11.55 7.97
N GLY A 75 15.31 -10.58 8.08
CA GLY A 75 15.37 -9.67 9.21
C GLY A 75 14.11 -8.80 9.32
N TRP A 76 13.65 -8.26 8.18
CA TRP A 76 12.40 -7.50 8.11
C TRP A 76 11.20 -8.34 8.53
N GLN A 77 11.07 -9.57 8.02
CA GLN A 77 10.00 -10.48 8.43
C GLN A 77 9.99 -10.77 9.93
N ALA A 78 11.18 -10.88 10.56
CA ALA A 78 11.27 -11.07 12.01
C ALA A 78 10.89 -9.79 12.77
N TYR A 79 11.34 -8.64 12.28
CA TYR A 79 11.12 -7.32 12.91
C TYR A 79 9.63 -6.96 12.95
N ILE A 80 8.93 -7.09 11.84
CA ILE A 80 7.52 -6.71 11.74
C ILE A 80 6.57 -7.57 12.58
N LYS A 81 7.00 -8.76 13.04
CA LYS A 81 6.17 -9.59 13.95
C LYS A 81 5.91 -8.93 15.28
N THR A 82 6.81 -8.04 15.71
CA THR A 82 6.73 -7.33 17.00
C THR A 82 6.52 -5.82 16.86
N HIS A 83 6.53 -5.31 15.63
CA HIS A 83 6.38 -3.90 15.33
C HIS A 83 5.14 -3.73 14.42
N ILE A 84 3.99 -3.47 15.04
CA ILE A 84 2.72 -3.33 14.35
C ILE A 84 2.51 -1.84 14.05
N PRO A 85 2.34 -1.43 12.77
CA PRO A 85 2.12 -0.04 12.43
C PRO A 85 0.71 0.41 12.85
N GLU A 86 0.58 1.66 13.28
CA GLU A 86 -0.73 2.25 13.58
C GLU A 86 -1.50 2.56 12.30
N PRO A 87 -2.83 2.45 12.31
CA PRO A 87 -3.64 2.82 11.15
C PRO A 87 -3.68 4.34 10.94
N TYR A 88 -3.93 4.77 9.71
CA TYR A 88 -4.26 6.16 9.48
C TYR A 88 -5.58 6.55 10.15
N PRO A 89 -5.64 7.74 10.79
CA PRO A 89 -6.89 8.24 11.38
C PRO A 89 -8.03 8.25 10.36
N GLY A 90 -9.20 7.73 10.71
CA GLY A 90 -10.38 7.73 9.83
C GLY A 90 -10.47 6.56 8.85
N ILE A 91 -9.39 5.80 8.59
CA ILE A 91 -9.46 4.68 7.63
C ILE A 91 -10.34 3.53 8.14
N ARG A 92 -10.34 3.31 9.44
CA ARG A 92 -11.22 2.33 10.08
C ARG A 92 -12.68 2.63 9.79
N GLU A 93 -13.08 3.88 9.92
CA GLU A 93 -14.44 4.35 9.68
C GLU A 93 -14.85 4.14 8.22
N VAL A 94 -13.96 4.39 7.25
CA VAL A 94 -14.17 4.10 5.83
C VAL A 94 -14.47 2.62 5.63
N ILE A 95 -13.61 1.74 6.18
CA ILE A 95 -13.74 0.28 6.03
C ILE A 95 -15.04 -0.22 6.67
N HIS A 96 -15.32 0.23 7.90
CA HIS A 96 -16.54 -0.17 8.61
C HIS A 96 -17.80 0.28 7.88
N ARG A 97 -17.83 1.52 7.38
CA ARG A 97 -18.98 2.06 6.65
C ARG A 97 -19.22 1.30 5.35
N GLN A 98 -18.15 1.05 4.58
CA GLN A 98 -18.23 0.25 3.35
C GLN A 98 -18.83 -1.13 3.61
N LYS A 99 -18.35 -1.83 4.62
CA LYS A 99 -18.84 -3.17 4.99
C LYS A 99 -20.28 -3.13 5.54
N ALA A 100 -20.63 -2.14 6.34
CA ALA A 100 -21.97 -1.99 6.92
C ALA A 100 -23.04 -1.74 5.85
N GLU A 101 -22.70 -1.11 4.74
CA GLU A 101 -23.57 -0.90 3.60
C GLU A 101 -23.60 -2.07 2.60
N GLY A 102 -22.94 -3.19 2.94
CA GLY A 102 -22.90 -4.40 2.11
C GLY A 102 -21.85 -4.36 1.00
N GLY A 103 -20.90 -3.43 1.06
CA GLY A 103 -19.79 -3.35 0.12
C GLY A 103 -18.65 -4.31 0.47
N LEU A 104 -17.78 -4.50 -0.51
CA LEU A 104 -16.56 -5.30 -0.40
C LEU A 104 -15.37 -4.41 -0.07
N VAL A 105 -14.42 -4.98 0.68
CA VAL A 105 -13.11 -4.41 0.93
C VAL A 105 -12.06 -5.49 0.63
N CYS A 106 -11.32 -5.33 -0.46
CA CYS A 106 -10.19 -6.18 -0.81
C CYS A 106 -8.88 -5.43 -0.58
N VAL A 107 -7.79 -6.16 -0.35
CA VAL A 107 -6.46 -5.56 -0.20
C VAL A 107 -5.55 -6.08 -1.30
N VAL A 108 -4.84 -5.17 -1.96
CA VAL A 108 -3.78 -5.48 -2.96
C VAL A 108 -2.52 -4.71 -2.56
N SER A 109 -1.53 -5.41 -2.01
CA SER A 109 -0.34 -4.79 -1.42
C SER A 109 0.94 -5.56 -1.72
N HIS A 110 2.08 -4.90 -1.54
CA HIS A 110 3.39 -5.57 -1.48
C HIS A 110 3.74 -6.08 -0.06
N SER A 111 2.84 -5.92 0.91
CA SER A 111 2.96 -6.54 2.23
C SER A 111 2.54 -8.01 2.20
N CYS A 112 3.03 -8.83 3.15
CA CYS A 112 2.64 -10.23 3.27
C CYS A 112 1.20 -10.37 3.81
N ASN A 113 0.47 -11.39 3.36
CA ASN A 113 -0.92 -11.63 3.78
C ASN A 113 -1.05 -11.78 5.30
N GLU A 114 -0.07 -12.42 5.95
CA GLU A 114 -0.05 -12.59 7.41
C GLU A 114 -0.02 -11.23 8.15
N ASN A 115 0.79 -10.28 7.67
CA ASN A 115 0.89 -8.94 8.26
C ASN A 115 -0.41 -8.16 8.09
N ILE A 116 -0.97 -8.15 6.88
CA ILE A 116 -2.25 -7.50 6.57
C ILE A 116 -3.34 -8.05 7.48
N THR A 117 -3.46 -9.38 7.58
CA THR A 117 -4.45 -10.05 8.44
C THR A 117 -4.29 -9.67 9.90
N ARG A 118 -3.05 -9.64 10.42
CA ARG A 118 -2.72 -9.24 11.79
C ARG A 118 -3.11 -7.79 12.06
N ASP A 119 -2.74 -6.87 11.17
CA ASP A 119 -2.96 -5.44 11.35
C ASP A 119 -4.46 -5.09 11.27
N TYR A 120 -5.18 -5.74 10.36
CA TYR A 120 -6.64 -5.63 10.31
C TYR A 120 -7.32 -6.18 11.57
N ALA A 121 -6.83 -7.29 12.11
CA ALA A 121 -7.34 -7.82 13.38
C ALA A 121 -7.05 -6.89 14.57
N ALA A 122 -5.84 -6.30 14.61
CA ALA A 122 -5.41 -5.43 15.70
C ALA A 122 -6.15 -4.07 15.71
N HIS A 123 -6.33 -3.46 14.53
CA HIS A 123 -6.75 -2.07 14.44
C HIS A 123 -8.13 -1.87 13.82
N ILE A 124 -8.53 -2.69 12.86
CA ILE A 124 -9.79 -2.54 12.14
C ILE A 124 -10.90 -3.32 12.83
N GLY A 125 -10.62 -4.54 13.29
CA GLY A 125 -11.61 -5.43 13.91
C GLY A 125 -12.51 -6.16 12.89
N LEU A 126 -12.23 -6.01 11.60
CA LEU A 126 -12.84 -6.72 10.48
C LEU A 126 -11.72 -7.26 9.58
N GLN A 127 -11.98 -8.34 8.85
CA GLN A 127 -11.05 -8.83 7.84
C GLN A 127 -11.45 -8.36 6.44
N PRO A 128 -10.50 -8.15 5.51
CA PRO A 128 -10.79 -7.96 4.10
C PRO A 128 -11.53 -9.16 3.53
N ASP A 129 -12.29 -8.94 2.46
CA ASP A 129 -12.96 -10.02 1.72
C ASP A 129 -11.98 -10.86 0.91
N ASP A 130 -10.90 -10.25 0.43
CA ASP A 130 -9.75 -10.90 -0.21
C ASP A 130 -8.47 -10.10 0.04
N ILE A 131 -7.33 -10.83 0.04
CA ILE A 131 -5.99 -10.25 0.16
C ILE A 131 -5.12 -10.81 -0.97
N TYR A 132 -4.49 -9.89 -1.73
CA TYR A 132 -3.48 -10.18 -2.75
C TYR A 132 -2.18 -9.49 -2.34
N GLY A 133 -1.37 -10.17 -1.55
CA GLY A 133 -0.12 -9.64 -0.98
C GLY A 133 1.13 -10.21 -1.63
N TRP A 134 2.25 -10.03 -0.94
CA TRP A 134 3.58 -10.49 -1.37
C TRP A 134 3.69 -12.00 -1.57
N ASP A 135 2.80 -12.79 -0.95
CA ASP A 135 2.79 -14.25 -1.03
C ASP A 135 2.41 -14.78 -2.43
N TYR A 136 1.83 -13.94 -3.28
CA TYR A 136 1.55 -14.29 -4.66
C TYR A 136 2.84 -14.27 -5.51
N PRO A 137 2.92 -15.06 -6.59
CA PRO A 137 4.02 -14.99 -7.55
C PRO A 137 4.18 -13.58 -8.13
N GLU A 138 5.40 -13.16 -8.43
CA GLU A 138 5.72 -11.81 -8.91
C GLU A 138 4.82 -11.34 -10.07
N HIS A 139 4.57 -12.22 -11.05
CA HIS A 139 3.72 -11.93 -12.21
C HIS A 139 2.22 -11.80 -11.87
N GLN A 140 1.83 -12.02 -10.61
CA GLN A 140 0.46 -11.85 -10.11
C GLN A 140 0.32 -10.67 -9.13
N ARG A 141 1.42 -9.98 -8.82
CA ARG A 141 1.41 -8.81 -7.94
C ARG A 141 1.26 -7.51 -8.75
N LYS A 142 0.88 -6.42 -8.10
CA LYS A 142 0.96 -5.10 -8.73
C LYS A 142 2.42 -4.81 -9.19
N PRO A 143 2.66 -4.25 -10.36
CA PRO A 143 1.69 -3.60 -11.27
C PRO A 143 0.98 -4.52 -12.28
N ASN A 144 0.98 -5.86 -12.08
CA ASN A 144 0.18 -6.75 -12.92
C ASN A 144 -1.31 -6.61 -12.57
N PRO A 145 -2.24 -6.62 -13.55
CA PRO A 145 -3.67 -6.47 -13.30
C PRO A 145 -4.34 -7.72 -12.71
N TYR A 146 -3.62 -8.82 -12.51
CA TYR A 146 -4.16 -10.09 -12.04
C TYR A 146 -5.06 -9.96 -10.81
N PRO A 147 -4.69 -9.22 -9.73
CA PRO A 147 -5.56 -9.09 -8.55
C PRO A 147 -6.92 -8.49 -8.89
N LEU A 148 -6.95 -7.42 -9.68
CA LEU A 148 -8.20 -6.77 -10.06
C LEU A 148 -9.08 -7.65 -10.95
N LEU A 149 -8.47 -8.40 -11.86
CA LEU A 149 -9.17 -9.36 -12.72
C LEU A 149 -9.81 -10.49 -11.90
N GLU A 150 -9.09 -11.02 -10.90
CA GLU A 150 -9.64 -12.07 -10.02
C GLU A 150 -10.75 -11.53 -9.10
N ILE A 151 -10.61 -10.31 -8.55
CA ILE A 151 -11.68 -9.66 -7.77
C ILE A 151 -12.94 -9.48 -8.64
N MET A 152 -12.80 -8.90 -9.82
CA MET A 152 -13.93 -8.70 -10.74
C MET A 152 -14.62 -10.01 -11.11
N LYS A 153 -13.84 -11.04 -11.43
CA LYS A 153 -14.33 -12.37 -11.76
C LYS A 153 -15.05 -13.04 -10.57
N LYS A 154 -14.45 -13.02 -9.40
CA LYS A 154 -14.98 -13.66 -8.18
C LYS A 154 -16.31 -13.07 -7.74
N TYR A 155 -16.43 -11.74 -7.80
CA TYR A 155 -17.60 -11.03 -7.30
C TYR A 155 -18.57 -10.59 -8.41
N GLY A 156 -18.29 -10.90 -9.67
CA GLY A 156 -19.13 -10.52 -10.80
C GLY A 156 -19.20 -9.01 -11.03
N LEU A 157 -18.10 -8.30 -10.76
CA LEU A 157 -18.03 -6.85 -10.83
C LEU A 157 -17.42 -6.38 -12.15
N LYS A 158 -17.83 -5.17 -12.57
CA LYS A 158 -17.24 -4.43 -13.68
C LYS A 158 -16.18 -3.45 -13.18
N PRO A 159 -15.25 -2.98 -14.05
CA PRO A 159 -14.19 -2.05 -13.65
C PRO A 159 -14.70 -0.81 -12.91
N GLU A 160 -15.78 -0.20 -13.39
CA GLU A 160 -16.37 1.02 -12.82
C GLU A 160 -17.02 0.82 -11.44
N GLN A 161 -17.15 -0.42 -10.98
CA GLN A 161 -17.70 -0.77 -9.67
C GLN A 161 -16.60 -0.94 -8.59
N LEU A 162 -15.33 -0.88 -9.00
CA LEU A 162 -14.19 -0.90 -8.11
C LEU A 162 -13.61 0.51 -7.97
N LEU A 163 -13.04 0.81 -6.79
CA LEU A 163 -12.13 1.93 -6.59
C LEU A 163 -10.86 1.39 -5.95
N VAL A 164 -9.73 1.52 -6.65
CA VAL A 164 -8.41 1.32 -6.05
C VAL A 164 -8.06 2.56 -5.25
N VAL A 165 -7.51 2.39 -4.04
CA VAL A 165 -6.97 3.48 -3.20
C VAL A 165 -5.55 3.10 -2.82
N ASP A 166 -4.57 3.88 -3.27
CA ASP A 166 -3.14 3.56 -3.14
C ASP A 166 -2.30 4.84 -3.23
N ASP A 167 -1.10 4.83 -2.68
CA ASP A 167 -0.20 5.96 -2.63
C ASP A 167 0.97 5.88 -3.64
N MET A 168 1.05 4.77 -4.44
CA MET A 168 2.20 4.46 -5.28
C MET A 168 1.83 4.14 -6.74
N LYS A 169 2.76 4.46 -7.67
CA LYS A 169 2.62 4.21 -9.12
C LYS A 169 2.27 2.78 -9.52
N PRO A 170 2.81 1.71 -8.91
CA PRO A 170 2.47 0.34 -9.33
C PRO A 170 0.98 0.04 -9.30
N ALA A 171 0.23 0.65 -8.38
CA ALA A 171 -1.22 0.50 -8.34
C ALA A 171 -1.92 1.28 -9.46
N TRP A 172 -1.45 2.48 -9.78
CA TRP A 172 -1.95 3.23 -10.93
C TRP A 172 -1.75 2.44 -12.24
N GLU A 173 -0.56 1.88 -12.45
CA GLU A 173 -0.28 1.04 -13.61
C GLU A 173 -1.20 -0.19 -13.67
N MET A 174 -1.40 -0.85 -12.53
CA MET A 174 -2.30 -2.00 -12.41
C MET A 174 -3.73 -1.62 -12.79
N ALA A 175 -4.27 -0.56 -12.19
CA ALA A 175 -5.64 -0.11 -12.38
C ALA A 175 -5.90 0.36 -13.82
N ASN A 176 -4.96 1.13 -14.38
CA ASN A 176 -5.07 1.66 -15.74
C ASN A 176 -5.11 0.57 -16.82
N LYS A 177 -4.37 -0.54 -16.64
CA LYS A 177 -4.38 -1.69 -17.58
C LYS A 177 -5.76 -2.33 -17.76
N VAL A 178 -6.66 -2.17 -16.78
CA VAL A 178 -8.00 -2.77 -16.78
C VAL A 178 -9.12 -1.75 -16.60
N SER A 179 -8.80 -0.47 -16.74
CA SER A 179 -9.73 0.67 -16.68
C SER A 179 -10.51 0.75 -15.35
N VAL A 180 -9.90 0.31 -14.25
CA VAL A 180 -10.47 0.47 -12.92
C VAL A 180 -10.12 1.88 -12.40
N PRO A 181 -11.10 2.65 -11.87
CA PRO A 181 -10.83 3.93 -11.24
C PRO A 181 -9.85 3.80 -10.08
N ILE A 182 -8.93 4.77 -9.96
CA ILE A 182 -7.97 4.85 -8.86
C ILE A 182 -8.00 6.21 -8.18
N ALA A 183 -7.91 6.18 -6.86
CA ALA A 183 -7.75 7.34 -5.99
C ALA A 183 -6.36 7.33 -5.35
N PHE A 184 -5.67 8.46 -5.40
CA PHE A 184 -4.42 8.66 -4.70
C PHE A 184 -4.68 8.88 -3.20
N ALA A 185 -4.03 8.07 -2.35
CA ALA A 185 -4.01 8.18 -0.89
C ALA A 185 -2.97 9.22 -0.45
N GLY A 186 -3.27 10.52 -0.67
CA GLY A 186 -2.32 11.61 -0.45
C GLY A 186 -1.91 11.80 1.00
N TRP A 187 -2.67 11.29 1.96
CA TRP A 187 -2.33 11.31 3.40
C TRP A 187 -1.05 10.53 3.72
N GLY A 188 -0.72 9.49 2.93
CA GLY A 188 0.54 8.75 3.05
C GLY A 188 1.75 9.51 2.51
N ARG A 189 1.54 10.54 1.67
CA ARG A 189 2.59 11.27 0.93
C ARG A 189 2.56 12.80 1.13
N LYS A 190 1.86 13.29 2.17
CA LYS A 190 1.67 14.74 2.43
C LYS A 190 2.97 15.55 2.54
N ASP A 191 4.06 14.91 2.98
CA ASP A 191 5.36 15.56 3.17
C ASP A 191 6.26 15.47 1.92
N TYR A 192 5.72 14.98 0.78
CA TYR A 192 6.41 14.76 -0.49
C TYR A 192 5.66 15.44 -1.64
N PRO A 193 5.82 16.78 -1.81
CA PRO A 193 5.02 17.55 -2.78
C PRO A 193 5.12 17.06 -4.23
N GLU A 194 6.30 16.65 -4.68
CA GLU A 194 6.53 16.18 -6.04
C GLU A 194 5.83 14.83 -6.29
N ILE A 195 5.83 13.91 -5.31
CA ILE A 195 5.08 12.64 -5.40
C ILE A 195 3.58 12.94 -5.43
N THR A 196 3.13 13.85 -4.55
CA THR A 196 1.74 14.27 -4.47
C THR A 196 1.26 14.90 -5.78
N GLU A 197 2.04 15.79 -6.38
CA GLU A 197 1.71 16.43 -7.67
C GLU A 197 1.62 15.39 -8.78
N GLU A 198 2.63 14.51 -8.89
CA GLU A 198 2.66 13.45 -9.90
C GLU A 198 1.46 12.51 -9.76
N MET A 199 1.24 11.93 -8.58
CA MET A 199 0.14 10.98 -8.35
C MET A 199 -1.23 11.61 -8.52
N THR A 200 -1.40 12.88 -8.10
CA THR A 200 -2.65 13.63 -8.33
C THR A 200 -2.93 13.80 -9.82
N SER A 201 -1.90 14.01 -10.64
CA SER A 201 -2.06 14.14 -12.09
C SER A 201 -2.40 12.82 -12.80
N LEU A 202 -1.98 11.69 -12.24
CA LEU A 202 -2.16 10.34 -12.81
C LEU A 202 -3.51 9.71 -12.43
N CYS A 203 -3.97 9.92 -11.19
CA CYS A 203 -5.13 9.24 -10.64
C CYS A 203 -6.46 9.93 -11.03
N ASN A 204 -7.56 9.17 -11.03
CA ASN A 204 -8.90 9.72 -11.30
C ASN A 204 -9.39 10.62 -10.16
N TYR A 205 -8.95 10.34 -8.93
CA TYR A 205 -9.25 11.09 -7.72
C TYR A 205 -7.99 11.23 -6.87
N ALA A 206 -7.93 12.26 -6.03
CA ALA A 206 -6.87 12.45 -5.05
C ALA A 206 -7.46 12.99 -3.75
N PHE A 207 -7.07 12.44 -2.63
CA PHE A 207 -7.56 12.83 -1.31
C PHE A 207 -6.38 13.14 -0.39
N ALA A 208 -6.40 14.34 0.22
CA ALA A 208 -5.36 14.77 1.14
C ALA A 208 -5.47 14.08 2.51
N ASP A 209 -6.67 13.63 2.86
CA ASP A 209 -6.92 12.87 4.09
C ASP A 209 -8.04 11.83 3.92
N THR A 210 -8.16 10.95 4.90
CA THR A 210 -9.15 9.86 4.90
C THR A 210 -10.58 10.36 5.04
N LYS A 211 -10.78 11.55 5.63
CA LYS A 211 -12.10 12.17 5.77
C LYS A 211 -12.64 12.62 4.41
N ASP A 212 -11.77 13.16 3.55
CA ASP A 212 -12.15 13.51 2.18
C ASP A 212 -12.56 12.27 1.38
N LEU A 213 -11.83 11.17 1.53
CA LEU A 213 -12.23 9.88 0.96
C LEU A 213 -13.59 9.41 1.51
N TYR A 214 -13.80 9.49 2.83
CA TYR A 214 -15.08 9.13 3.46
C TYR A 214 -16.25 9.95 2.90
N ASN A 215 -16.11 11.26 2.87
CA ASN A 215 -17.14 12.16 2.34
C ASN A 215 -17.43 11.85 0.86
N PHE A 216 -16.39 11.64 0.06
CA PHE A 216 -16.54 11.28 -1.35
C PHE A 216 -17.30 9.98 -1.57
N LEU A 217 -17.09 8.99 -0.71
CA LEU A 217 -17.70 7.67 -0.83
C LEU A 217 -19.15 7.64 -0.34
N PHE A 218 -19.45 8.35 0.76
CA PHE A 218 -20.67 8.12 1.55
C PHE A 218 -21.53 9.35 1.77
N GLU A 219 -21.01 10.56 1.57
CA GLU A 219 -21.77 11.81 1.72
C GLU A 219 -22.02 12.38 0.33
N SER A 220 -23.27 12.31 -0.13
CA SER A 220 -23.77 12.87 -1.40
C SER A 220 -24.42 14.22 -1.18
#